data_8075be41b947536c0c54f30bbb2bda3c
#
_entry.id   8075be41b947536c0c54f30bbb2bda3c
#
_cell.length_a   1.000
_cell.length_b   1.000
_cell.length_c   1.000
_cell.angle_alpha   90.00
_cell.angle_beta   90.00
_cell.angle_gamma   90.00
#
_symmetry.space_group_name_H-M   'P 1'
#
loop_
_entity.id
_entity.type
_entity.pdbx_description
1 polymer ?
#
loop_
_entity_poly.entity_id
_entity_poly.type
_entity_poly.pdbx_seq_one_letter_code
_entity_poly.pdbx_strand_id
1 'polypeptide(L)'
;VDPVTIFAGLKAGIAAGKEIQSMVSDLASLWDSIDNVRSAHSKKKSSPFRGSVNEEALSTFIQKKQAEDVEEQLRDIIIDTRGTAAWQELLKLRVQVRKDRQEQERLERVRIRKRNQNIMIGAVLLMVFAFISFSLWIAFKIFTG
;
A
#
# COMPACT_ATOMS: atom_id res chain seq x y z
N VAL A 1 -0.71 13.22 1.17
CA VAL A 1 -0.83 14.14 2.32
C VAL A 1 0.53 14.15 3.01
N ASP A 2 0.98 15.32 3.42
CA ASP A 2 2.27 15.54 4.07
C ASP A 2 2.22 15.09 5.54
N PRO A 3 3.18 14.28 6.03
CA PRO A 3 3.21 13.82 7.41
C PRO A 3 3.26 14.96 8.43
N VAL A 4 3.89 16.09 8.10
CA VAL A 4 3.98 17.27 8.97
C VAL A 4 2.61 17.88 9.24
N THR A 5 1.76 17.98 8.23
CA THR A 5 0.40 18.53 8.36
C THR A 5 -0.49 17.66 9.23
N ILE A 6 -0.43 16.34 9.05
CA ILE A 6 -1.20 15.38 9.86
C ILE A 6 -0.72 15.44 11.32
N PHE A 7 0.59 15.49 11.53
CA PHE A 7 1.18 15.59 12.88
C PHE A 7 0.79 16.88 13.60
N ALA A 8 0.75 18.02 12.90
CA ALA A 8 0.29 19.28 13.48
C ALA A 8 -1.18 19.18 13.98
N GLY A 9 -2.04 18.50 13.22
CA GLY A 9 -3.42 18.22 13.65
C GLY A 9 -3.48 17.32 14.88
N LEU A 10 -2.69 16.27 14.92
CA LEU A 10 -2.57 15.37 16.09
C LEU A 10 -2.08 16.11 17.35
N LYS A 11 -1.02 16.91 17.21
CA LYS A 11 -0.48 17.72 18.30
C LYS A 11 -1.52 18.68 18.85
N ALA A 12 -2.28 19.37 17.98
CA ALA A 12 -3.36 20.24 18.39
C ALA A 12 -4.49 19.46 19.11
N GLY A 13 -4.84 18.28 18.63
CA GLY A 13 -5.81 17.39 19.26
C GLY A 13 -5.40 16.96 20.68
N ILE A 14 -4.15 16.54 20.85
CA ILE A 14 -3.59 16.17 22.18
C ILE A 14 -3.56 17.37 23.10
N ALA A 15 -3.13 18.54 22.64
CA ALA A 15 -3.13 19.77 23.41
C ALA A 15 -4.56 20.21 23.83
N ALA A 16 -5.57 19.90 23.03
CA ALA A 16 -6.99 20.12 23.36
C ALA A 16 -7.58 19.02 24.29
N GLY A 17 -6.77 18.09 24.79
CA GLY A 17 -7.21 17.03 25.70
C GLY A 17 -7.95 15.88 25.04
N LYS A 18 -7.89 15.73 23.72
CA LYS A 18 -8.48 14.58 23.03
C LYS A 18 -7.77 13.28 23.41
N GLU A 19 -8.54 12.23 23.57
CA GLU A 19 -7.98 10.91 23.82
C GLU A 19 -7.31 10.35 22.55
N ILE A 20 -6.17 9.64 22.72
CA ILE A 20 -5.44 9.02 21.61
C ILE A 20 -6.34 8.04 20.82
N GLN A 21 -7.27 7.36 21.52
CA GLN A 21 -8.22 6.46 20.89
C GLN A 21 -9.15 7.16 19.89
N SER A 22 -9.53 8.41 20.16
CA SER A 22 -10.35 9.20 19.22
C SER A 22 -9.57 9.66 17.97
N MET A 23 -8.22 9.59 18.04
CA MET A 23 -7.32 10.01 16.97
C MET A 23 -6.63 8.85 16.23
N VAL A 24 -7.12 7.61 16.41
CA VAL A 24 -6.52 6.42 15.76
C VAL A 24 -6.49 6.54 14.24
N SER A 25 -7.52 7.14 13.63
CA SER A 25 -7.55 7.37 12.18
C SER A 25 -6.44 8.32 11.71
N ASP A 26 -6.21 9.39 12.47
CA ASP A 26 -5.17 10.38 12.16
C ASP A 26 -3.77 9.79 12.37
N LEU A 27 -3.59 8.98 13.42
CA LEU A 27 -2.36 8.24 13.66
C LEU A 27 -2.07 7.23 12.54
N ALA A 28 -3.08 6.49 12.08
CA ALA A 28 -2.96 5.57 10.96
C ALA A 28 -2.55 6.31 9.68
N SER A 29 -3.20 7.44 9.40
CA SER A 29 -2.89 8.30 8.24
C SER A 29 -1.48 8.88 8.32
N LEU A 30 -1.01 9.26 9.50
CA LEU A 30 0.35 9.73 9.73
C LEU A 30 1.36 8.64 9.39
N TRP A 31 1.17 7.42 9.92
CA TRP A 31 2.08 6.32 9.64
C TRP A 31 2.08 5.89 8.16
N ASP A 32 0.91 5.86 7.53
CA ASP A 32 0.83 5.58 6.10
C ASP A 32 1.59 6.64 5.28
N SER A 33 1.51 7.91 5.68
CA SER A 33 2.26 8.99 5.05
C SER A 33 3.78 8.86 5.25
N ILE A 34 4.23 8.52 6.47
CA ILE A 34 5.65 8.26 6.78
C ILE A 34 6.17 7.06 5.97
N ASP A 35 5.42 5.97 5.92
CA ASP A 35 5.80 4.76 5.17
C ASP A 35 5.86 5.02 3.66
N ASN A 36 4.97 5.86 3.13
CA ASN A 36 4.99 6.30 1.72
C ASN A 36 6.24 7.12 1.41
N VAL A 37 6.63 8.06 2.26
CA VAL A 37 7.86 8.85 2.10
C VAL A 37 9.10 7.95 2.13
N ARG A 38 9.17 7.01 3.07
CA ARG A 38 10.27 6.04 3.17
C ARG A 38 10.36 5.14 1.94
N SER A 39 9.24 4.65 1.45
CA SER A 39 9.18 3.77 0.26
C SER A 39 9.54 4.51 -1.02
N ALA A 40 9.10 5.76 -1.17
CA ALA A 40 9.46 6.61 -2.31
C ALA A 40 10.96 6.88 -2.35
N HIS A 41 11.57 7.19 -1.20
CA HIS A 41 13.02 7.37 -1.10
C HIS A 41 13.80 6.09 -1.44
N SER A 42 13.34 4.93 -0.96
CA SER A 42 13.98 3.64 -1.26
C SER A 42 13.91 3.28 -2.75
N LYS A 43 12.75 3.47 -3.39
CA LYS A 43 12.56 3.21 -4.84
C LYS A 43 13.42 4.12 -5.71
N LYS A 44 13.56 5.39 -5.35
CA LYS A 44 14.40 6.35 -6.10
C LYS A 44 15.89 6.02 -6.00
N LYS A 45 16.34 5.51 -4.85
CA LYS A 45 17.74 5.08 -4.67
C LYS A 45 18.12 3.89 -5.56
N SER A 46 17.16 3.08 -6.00
CA SER A 46 17.37 1.90 -6.85
C SER A 46 17.16 2.16 -8.35
N SER A 47 16.77 3.38 -8.76
CA SER A 47 16.54 3.72 -10.18
C SER A 47 17.81 4.24 -10.85
N PRO A 48 18.24 3.68 -12.01
CA PRO A 48 19.38 4.20 -12.73
C PRO A 48 19.00 5.53 -13.42
N PHE A 49 19.74 6.55 -13.06
CA PHE A 49 20.01 7.83 -13.70
C PHE A 49 19.11 8.34 -14.84
N ARG A 50 18.35 9.43 -14.57
CA ARG A 50 17.99 10.46 -15.57
C ARG A 50 17.67 11.80 -14.91
N GLY A 51 18.50 12.84 -15.22
CA GLY A 51 18.25 14.26 -14.96
C GLY A 51 18.54 14.72 -13.53
N SER A 52 18.89 15.96 -13.32
CA SER A 52 19.03 16.73 -12.05
C SER A 52 19.03 15.93 -10.73
N VAL A 53 19.99 15.02 -10.60
CA VAL A 53 20.06 14.00 -9.53
C VAL A 53 20.16 14.63 -8.14
N ASN A 54 20.78 15.81 -8.05
CA ASN A 54 21.08 16.43 -6.76
C ASN A 54 19.84 17.07 -6.11
N GLU A 55 19.00 17.74 -6.88
CA GLU A 55 17.83 18.44 -6.34
C GLU A 55 16.72 17.46 -5.91
N GLU A 56 16.47 16.46 -6.73
CA GLU A 56 15.48 15.42 -6.44
C GLU A 56 15.93 14.49 -5.30
N ALA A 57 17.20 14.15 -5.24
CA ALA A 57 17.77 13.38 -4.14
C ALA A 57 17.74 14.16 -2.83
N LEU A 58 18.04 15.47 -2.87
CA LEU A 58 17.99 16.33 -1.70
C LEU A 58 16.56 16.51 -1.20
N SER A 59 15.58 16.74 -2.09
CA SER A 59 14.17 16.88 -1.69
C SER A 59 13.63 15.61 -1.02
N THR A 60 13.93 14.43 -1.56
CA THR A 60 13.51 13.16 -0.94
C THR A 60 14.24 12.88 0.37
N PHE A 61 15.48 13.30 0.52
CA PHE A 61 16.21 13.21 1.77
C PHE A 61 15.60 14.11 2.85
N ILE A 62 15.26 15.36 2.49
CA ILE A 62 14.62 16.30 3.41
C ILE A 62 13.26 15.75 3.87
N GLN A 63 12.44 15.25 2.94
CA GLN A 63 11.14 14.64 3.27
C GLN A 63 11.29 13.44 4.21
N LYS A 64 12.30 12.60 3.96
CA LYS A 64 12.60 11.47 4.85
C LYS A 64 13.00 11.95 6.25
N LYS A 65 13.86 12.96 6.34
CA LYS A 65 14.25 13.54 7.64
C LYS A 65 13.07 14.14 8.39
N GLN A 66 12.21 14.89 7.71
CA GLN A 66 10.99 15.42 8.29
C GLN A 66 10.06 14.32 8.80
N ALA A 67 9.93 13.21 8.09
CA ALA A 67 9.14 12.07 8.53
C ALA A 67 9.73 11.38 9.77
N GLU A 68 11.07 11.29 9.87
CA GLU A 68 11.77 10.76 11.05
C GLU A 68 11.58 11.68 12.26
N ASP A 69 11.74 12.98 12.09
CA ASP A 69 11.56 13.99 13.15
C ASP A 69 10.11 14.00 13.68
N VAL A 70 9.12 13.84 12.79
CA VAL A 70 7.70 13.72 13.15
C VAL A 70 7.46 12.45 13.99
N GLU A 71 8.05 11.32 13.64
CA GLU A 71 7.91 10.07 14.39
C GLU A 71 8.55 10.18 15.80
N GLU A 72 9.70 10.84 15.91
CA GLU A 72 10.38 11.09 17.18
C GLU A 72 9.56 12.01 18.09
N GLN A 73 9.06 13.14 17.56
CA GLN A 73 8.20 14.04 18.30
C GLN A 73 6.89 13.38 18.76
N LEU A 74 6.27 12.55 17.92
CA LEU A 74 5.09 11.78 18.29
C LEU A 74 5.40 10.81 19.45
N ARG A 75 6.53 10.11 19.38
CA ARG A 75 7.00 9.23 20.43
C ARG A 75 7.12 9.97 21.76
N ASP A 76 7.79 11.13 21.75
CA ASP A 76 8.04 11.91 22.96
C ASP A 76 6.72 12.39 23.58
N ILE A 77 5.79 12.90 22.77
CA ILE A 77 4.47 13.33 23.25
C ILE A 77 3.70 12.15 23.88
N ILE A 78 3.75 10.96 23.28
CA ILE A 78 3.02 9.79 23.81
C ILE A 78 3.69 9.30 25.10
N ILE A 79 5.02 9.28 25.15
CA ILE A 79 5.75 8.88 26.37
C ILE A 79 5.48 9.85 27.52
N ASP A 80 5.48 11.14 27.25
CA ASP A 80 5.24 12.17 28.27
C ASP A 80 3.80 12.14 28.78
N THR A 81 2.82 11.85 27.91
CA THR A 81 1.40 11.87 28.28
C THR A 81 0.89 10.55 28.85
N ARG A 82 1.41 9.40 28.39
CA ARG A 82 0.89 8.06 28.73
C ARG A 82 1.95 7.02 29.09
N GLY A 83 3.21 7.41 29.07
CA GLY A 83 4.33 6.55 29.44
C GLY A 83 4.82 5.63 28.29
N THR A 84 5.97 5.01 28.53
CA THR A 84 6.67 4.16 27.58
C THR A 84 5.89 2.90 27.20
N ALA A 85 5.07 2.37 28.10
CA ALA A 85 4.24 1.18 27.85
C ALA A 85 3.22 1.44 26.74
N ALA A 86 2.56 2.61 26.76
CA ALA A 86 1.59 3.00 25.74
C ALA A 86 2.25 3.14 24.36
N TRP A 87 3.46 3.66 24.29
CA TRP A 87 4.22 3.70 23.05
C TRP A 87 4.52 2.31 22.48
N GLN A 88 4.95 1.38 23.33
CA GLN A 88 5.23 0.01 22.91
C GLN A 88 3.98 -0.74 22.44
N GLU A 89 2.85 -0.54 23.11
CA GLU A 89 1.57 -1.10 22.70
C GLU A 89 1.15 -0.58 21.32
N LEU A 90 1.30 0.71 21.08
CA LEU A 90 1.02 1.37 19.84
C LEU A 90 1.89 0.84 18.68
N LEU A 91 3.18 0.58 18.95
CA LEU A 91 4.07 -0.03 17.96
C LEU A 91 3.66 -1.48 17.62
N LYS A 92 3.24 -2.27 18.63
CA LYS A 92 2.73 -3.64 18.40
C LYS A 92 1.48 -3.62 17.54
N LEU A 93 0.55 -2.70 17.85
CA LEU A 93 -0.67 -2.52 17.05
C LEU A 93 -0.36 -2.14 15.60
N ARG A 94 0.60 -1.21 15.38
CA ARG A 94 1.08 -0.83 14.04
C ARG A 94 1.58 -2.04 13.24
N VAL A 95 2.40 -2.89 13.87
CA VAL A 95 2.93 -4.10 13.23
C VAL A 95 1.81 -5.08 12.89
N GLN A 96 0.83 -5.25 13.77
CA GLN A 96 -0.30 -6.14 13.54
C GLN A 96 -1.18 -5.66 12.38
N VAL A 97 -1.58 -4.41 12.38
CA VAL A 97 -2.36 -3.80 11.27
C VAL A 97 -1.64 -3.92 9.94
N ARG A 98 -0.31 -3.73 9.93
CA ARG A 98 0.50 -3.90 8.71
C ARG A 98 0.49 -5.35 8.20
N LYS A 99 0.60 -6.33 9.10
CA LYS A 99 0.50 -7.75 8.73
C LYS A 99 -0.87 -8.11 8.17
N ASP A 100 -1.93 -7.64 8.82
CA ASP A 100 -3.32 -7.89 8.39
C ASP A 100 -3.59 -7.30 7.00
N ARG A 101 -3.11 -6.08 6.72
CA ARG A 101 -3.19 -5.48 5.37
C ARG A 101 -2.42 -6.29 4.32
N GLN A 102 -1.20 -6.73 4.63
CA GLN A 102 -0.41 -7.56 3.71
C GLN A 102 -1.09 -8.90 3.42
N GLU A 103 -1.74 -9.49 4.41
CA GLU A 103 -2.48 -10.74 4.24
C GLU A 103 -3.73 -10.53 3.38
N GLN A 104 -4.49 -9.46 3.60
CA GLN A 104 -5.62 -9.09 2.76
C GLN A 104 -5.18 -8.86 1.30
N GLU A 105 -4.11 -8.09 1.06
CA GLU A 105 -3.56 -7.89 -0.28
C GLU A 105 -3.12 -9.20 -0.95
N ARG A 106 -2.53 -10.13 -0.19
CA ARG A 106 -2.19 -11.47 -0.70
C ARG A 106 -3.43 -12.26 -1.12
N LEU A 107 -4.46 -12.25 -0.29
CA LEU A 107 -5.72 -12.93 -0.58
C LEU A 107 -6.41 -12.34 -1.81
N GLU A 108 -6.41 -11.02 -1.96
CA GLU A 108 -6.94 -10.35 -3.15
C GLU A 108 -6.16 -10.71 -4.42
N ARG A 109 -4.83 -10.72 -4.36
CA ARG A 109 -3.99 -11.15 -5.49
C ARG A 109 -4.26 -12.61 -5.90
N VAL A 110 -4.47 -13.49 -4.92
CA VAL A 110 -4.82 -14.90 -5.19
C VAL A 110 -6.20 -14.99 -5.84
N ARG A 111 -7.20 -14.22 -5.37
CA ARG A 111 -8.55 -14.17 -5.98
C ARG A 111 -8.50 -13.68 -7.43
N ILE A 112 -7.76 -12.62 -7.69
CA ILE A 112 -7.60 -12.05 -9.04
C ILE A 112 -6.91 -13.07 -9.97
N ARG A 113 -5.86 -13.76 -9.50
CA ARG A 113 -5.19 -14.81 -10.29
C ARG A 113 -6.12 -15.96 -10.62
N LYS A 114 -6.89 -16.48 -9.65
CA LYS A 114 -7.88 -17.55 -9.88
C LYS A 114 -8.94 -17.12 -10.90
N ARG A 115 -9.44 -15.88 -10.79
CA ARG A 115 -10.43 -15.35 -11.74
C ARG A 115 -9.86 -15.25 -13.16
N ASN A 116 -8.66 -14.74 -13.32
CA ASN A 116 -8.00 -14.65 -14.62
C ASN A 116 -7.71 -16.04 -15.22
N GLN A 117 -7.31 -17.00 -14.38
CA GLN A 117 -7.07 -18.38 -14.81
C GLN A 117 -8.34 -19.05 -15.31
N ASN A 118 -9.46 -18.85 -14.63
CA ASN A 118 -10.77 -19.38 -15.07
C ASN A 118 -11.24 -18.74 -16.36
N ILE A 119 -11.03 -17.43 -16.54
CA ILE A 119 -11.35 -16.72 -17.79
C ILE A 119 -10.50 -17.26 -18.95
N MET A 120 -9.20 -17.50 -18.71
CA MET A 120 -8.30 -18.04 -19.72
C MET A 120 -8.69 -19.47 -20.12
N ILE A 121 -9.05 -20.33 -19.17
CA ILE A 121 -9.54 -21.69 -19.44
C ILE A 121 -10.84 -21.64 -20.24
N GLY A 122 -11.78 -20.77 -19.89
CA GLY A 122 -13.04 -20.57 -20.63
C GLY A 122 -12.80 -20.10 -22.07
N ALA A 123 -11.87 -19.18 -22.28
CA ALA A 123 -11.52 -18.71 -23.63
C ALA A 123 -10.89 -19.81 -24.49
N VAL A 124 -10.01 -20.63 -23.93
CA VAL A 124 -9.40 -21.77 -24.62
C VAL A 124 -10.47 -22.81 -25.00
N LEU A 125 -11.39 -23.15 -24.10
CA LEU A 125 -12.48 -24.06 -24.37
C LEU A 125 -13.40 -23.56 -25.50
N LEU A 126 -13.72 -22.26 -25.50
CA LEU A 126 -14.51 -21.64 -26.60
C LEU A 126 -13.79 -21.71 -27.94
N MET A 127 -12.47 -21.46 -27.97
CA MET A 127 -11.67 -21.59 -29.18
C MET A 127 -11.68 -23.03 -29.74
N VAL A 128 -11.51 -24.04 -28.86
CA VAL A 128 -11.54 -25.44 -29.26
C VAL A 128 -12.92 -25.81 -29.79
N PHE A 129 -14.00 -25.37 -29.17
CA PHE A 129 -15.36 -25.62 -29.61
C PHE A 129 -15.64 -24.99 -31.01
N ALA A 130 -15.19 -23.75 -31.22
CA ALA A 130 -15.29 -23.06 -32.48
C ALA A 130 -14.53 -23.80 -33.59
N PHE A 131 -13.35 -24.33 -33.30
CA PHE A 131 -12.52 -25.09 -34.22
C PHE A 131 -13.19 -26.40 -34.63
N ILE A 132 -13.78 -27.14 -33.70
CA ILE A 132 -14.50 -28.38 -33.94
C ILE A 132 -15.76 -28.11 -34.83
N SER A 133 -16.53 -27.08 -34.47
CA SER A 133 -17.73 -26.68 -35.22
C SER A 133 -17.39 -26.29 -36.67
N PHE A 134 -16.31 -25.55 -36.84
CA PHE A 134 -15.84 -25.13 -38.16
C PHE A 134 -15.36 -26.33 -39.02
N SER A 135 -14.65 -27.28 -38.40
CA SER A 135 -14.21 -28.51 -39.03
C SER A 135 -15.38 -29.39 -39.50
N LEU A 136 -16.39 -29.55 -38.64
CA LEU A 136 -17.62 -30.29 -38.99
C LEU A 136 -18.41 -29.62 -40.13
N TRP A 137 -18.47 -28.28 -40.13
CA TRP A 137 -19.14 -27.53 -41.19
C TRP A 137 -18.45 -27.71 -42.56
N ILE A 138 -17.12 -27.69 -42.60
CA ILE A 138 -16.35 -27.95 -43.84
C ILE A 138 -16.58 -29.39 -44.33
N ALA A 139 -16.50 -30.37 -43.42
CA ALA A 139 -16.71 -31.77 -43.75
C ALA A 139 -18.12 -31.99 -44.31
N PHE A 140 -19.14 -31.39 -43.73
CA PHE A 140 -20.53 -31.44 -44.24
C PHE A 140 -20.65 -30.83 -45.65
N LYS A 141 -19.97 -29.69 -45.87
CA LYS A 141 -20.03 -29.02 -47.18
C LYS A 141 -19.33 -29.81 -48.29
N ILE A 142 -18.27 -30.55 -47.98
CA ILE A 142 -17.57 -31.43 -48.92
C ILE A 142 -18.42 -32.69 -49.26
N PHE A 143 -19.20 -33.19 -48.30
CA PHE A 143 -20.01 -34.39 -48.48
C PHE A 143 -21.33 -34.12 -49.20
N THR A 144 -21.87 -32.89 -49.15
CA THR A 144 -23.14 -32.50 -49.75
C THR A 144 -23.00 -31.71 -51.06
N GLY A 145 -21.82 -31.40 -51.53
CA GLY A 145 -21.53 -30.76 -52.82
C GLY A 145 -20.95 -31.73 -53.80
#